data_1ae9457398d67d03aad9dd256eb979cc
#
_entry.id   1ae9457398d67d03aad9dd256eb979cc
#
_cell.length_a   1.000
_cell.length_b   1.000
_cell.length_c   1.000
_cell.angle_alpha   90.00
_cell.angle_beta   90.00
_cell.angle_gamma   90.00
#
_symmetry.space_group_name_H-M   'P 1'
#
loop_
_entity.id
_entity.type
_entity.pdbx_description
1 polymer ?
#
loop_
_entity_poly.entity_id
_entity_poly.type
_entity_poly.pdbx_seq_one_letter_code
_entity_poly.pdbx_strand_id
1 'polypeptide(L)'
;MLKLGEKGAILQRDKETYAIAPHIPCGVVTPELLRKLADVAEKYKAQALKITGATRIAIVGLKEEDIDKVWEELSLSPGAAVGLCVRSIRTCPGTTFCKLGQQDALGVGLKLDETYHGMQLPGKFKMAVSGCPLSCAESWVRDVGLVGKKDGWMVTVGGNVGANPRIGKELVSGLDDDGALSTVEKVVQAYRDNAKKGERLGKTIERVGLEPFEKAL
;
A
#
# COMPACT_ATOMS: atom_id res chain seq x y z
N MET A 1 -25.30 -9.47 8.36
CA MET A 1 -23.83 -9.68 8.47
C MET A 1 -23.20 -9.38 7.12
N LEU A 2 -22.30 -8.42 7.06
CA LEU A 2 -21.61 -8.02 5.83
C LEU A 2 -20.62 -9.10 5.37
N LYS A 3 -20.46 -9.25 4.05
CA LYS A 3 -19.42 -10.09 3.45
C LYS A 3 -18.05 -9.44 3.69
N LEU A 4 -16.98 -10.24 3.64
CA LEU A 4 -15.62 -9.74 3.83
C LEU A 4 -15.29 -8.61 2.83
N GLY A 5 -15.01 -7.43 3.36
CA GLY A 5 -14.70 -6.23 2.58
C GLY A 5 -15.91 -5.48 2.01
N GLU A 6 -17.11 -5.97 2.20
CA GLU A 6 -18.33 -5.24 1.86
C GLU A 6 -18.35 -3.93 2.65
N LYS A 7 -18.66 -2.82 1.97
CA LYS A 7 -18.57 -1.46 2.54
C LYS A 7 -17.20 -1.13 3.18
N GLY A 8 -16.12 -1.78 2.77
CA GLY A 8 -14.80 -1.62 3.39
C GLY A 8 -14.68 -2.15 4.83
N ALA A 9 -15.71 -2.87 5.30
CA ALA A 9 -15.78 -3.39 6.65
C ALA A 9 -15.13 -4.78 6.78
N ILE A 10 -14.55 -5.04 7.94
CA ILE A 10 -13.88 -6.29 8.29
C ILE A 10 -14.46 -6.78 9.61
N LEU A 11 -15.16 -7.93 9.57
CA LEU A 11 -15.70 -8.57 10.77
C LEU A 11 -14.57 -8.87 11.75
N GLN A 12 -14.78 -8.51 13.03
CA GLN A 12 -13.79 -8.73 14.07
C GLN A 12 -13.89 -10.13 14.68
N ARG A 13 -12.98 -10.44 15.60
CA ARG A 13 -12.88 -11.78 16.21
C ARG A 13 -14.11 -12.16 17.04
N ASP A 14 -14.80 -11.18 17.63
CA ASP A 14 -16.06 -11.37 18.38
C ASP A 14 -17.22 -11.83 17.51
N LYS A 15 -17.10 -11.71 16.17
CA LYS A 15 -18.14 -12.01 15.19
C LYS A 15 -19.41 -11.13 15.27
N GLU A 16 -19.31 -10.01 15.96
CA GLU A 16 -20.39 -9.05 16.22
C GLU A 16 -20.03 -7.66 15.71
N THR A 17 -18.79 -7.23 15.92
CA THR A 17 -18.33 -5.90 15.56
C THR A 17 -17.45 -5.92 14.30
N TYR A 18 -17.27 -4.72 13.73
CA TYR A 18 -16.50 -4.50 12.51
C TYR A 18 -15.38 -3.48 12.74
N ALA A 19 -14.36 -3.58 11.92
CA ALA A 19 -13.39 -2.51 11.74
C ALA A 19 -13.49 -1.96 10.32
N ILE A 20 -13.29 -0.65 10.18
CA ILE A 20 -13.04 -0.01 8.89
C ILE A 20 -11.65 0.63 8.90
N ALA A 21 -11.05 0.79 7.74
CA ALA A 21 -9.75 1.43 7.61
C ALA A 21 -9.82 2.43 6.44
N PRO A 22 -10.08 3.71 6.72
CA PRO A 22 -10.10 4.75 5.71
C PRO A 22 -8.79 4.82 4.93
N HIS A 23 -8.87 5.21 3.67
CA HIS A 23 -7.68 5.47 2.86
C HIS A 23 -6.98 6.74 3.37
N ILE A 24 -5.69 6.61 3.60
CA ILE A 24 -4.79 7.71 3.98
C ILE A 24 -3.59 7.61 3.02
N PRO A 25 -3.54 8.47 1.98
CA PRO A 25 -2.47 8.42 0.98
C PRO A 25 -1.09 8.48 1.64
N CYS A 26 -0.28 7.47 1.41
CA CYS A 26 1.08 7.33 1.97
C CYS A 26 1.17 7.47 3.51
N GLY A 27 0.06 7.48 4.23
CA GLY A 27 0.02 7.69 5.68
C GLY A 27 0.16 9.17 6.11
N VAL A 28 0.01 10.11 5.19
CA VAL A 28 0.06 11.55 5.49
C VAL A 28 -1.29 12.01 6.01
N VAL A 29 -1.30 12.59 7.20
CA VAL A 29 -2.51 13.08 7.86
C VAL A 29 -2.36 14.54 8.29
N THR A 30 -3.47 15.26 8.34
CA THR A 30 -3.53 16.59 8.95
C THR A 30 -4.07 16.50 10.38
N PRO A 31 -3.82 17.51 11.24
CA PRO A 31 -4.43 17.57 12.56
C PRO A 31 -5.96 17.53 12.52
N GLU A 32 -6.59 18.14 11.49
CA GLU A 32 -8.05 18.15 11.28
C GLU A 32 -8.57 16.73 11.02
N LEU A 33 -7.89 15.97 10.14
CA LEU A 33 -8.25 14.59 9.87
C LEU A 33 -8.14 13.71 11.12
N LEU A 34 -7.09 13.92 11.93
CA LEU A 34 -6.92 13.15 13.18
C LEU A 34 -8.05 13.47 14.18
N ARG A 35 -8.43 14.75 14.33
CA ARG A 35 -9.58 15.13 15.18
C ARG A 35 -10.87 14.48 14.66
N LYS A 36 -11.15 14.57 13.37
CA LYS A 36 -12.33 13.96 12.74
C LYS A 36 -12.41 12.45 13.00
N LEU A 37 -11.29 11.74 12.86
CA LEU A 37 -11.21 10.30 13.16
C LEU A 37 -11.49 10.01 14.65
N ALA A 38 -10.98 10.84 15.55
CA ALA A 38 -11.21 10.72 16.99
C ALA A 38 -12.68 10.98 17.34
N ASP A 39 -13.25 12.11 16.86
CA ASP A 39 -14.64 12.49 17.12
C ASP A 39 -15.63 11.42 16.63
N VAL A 40 -15.41 10.90 15.43
CA VAL A 40 -16.22 9.80 14.86
C VAL A 40 -16.07 8.53 15.69
N ALA A 41 -14.86 8.16 16.09
CA ALA A 41 -14.63 7.00 16.92
C ALA A 41 -15.32 7.10 18.29
N GLU A 42 -15.29 8.26 18.93
CA GLU A 42 -16.00 8.53 20.20
C GLU A 42 -17.53 8.47 20.02
N LYS A 43 -18.06 9.16 19.01
CA LYS A 43 -19.50 9.22 18.71
C LYS A 43 -20.10 7.82 18.51
N TYR A 44 -19.41 6.96 17.76
CA TYR A 44 -19.86 5.61 17.46
C TYR A 44 -19.33 4.56 18.45
N LYS A 45 -18.75 4.99 19.58
CA LYS A 45 -18.27 4.14 20.68
C LYS A 45 -17.32 3.04 20.19
N ALA A 46 -16.45 3.39 19.25
CA ALA A 46 -15.42 2.47 18.77
C ALA A 46 -14.52 2.02 19.94
N GLN A 47 -14.10 0.76 19.91
CA GLN A 47 -13.26 0.20 20.96
C GLN A 47 -11.81 0.71 20.88
N ALA A 48 -11.32 1.00 19.66
CA ALA A 48 -9.97 1.50 19.46
C ALA A 48 -9.78 2.17 18.09
N LEU A 49 -8.80 3.09 18.04
CA LEU A 49 -8.13 3.55 16.83
C LEU A 49 -6.80 2.81 16.72
N LYS A 50 -6.59 2.00 15.67
CA LYS A 50 -5.37 1.20 15.48
C LYS A 50 -4.57 1.68 14.29
N ILE A 51 -3.37 2.20 14.54
CA ILE A 51 -2.39 2.47 13.47
C ILE A 51 -1.92 1.14 12.89
N THR A 52 -2.12 0.93 11.60
CA THR A 52 -1.84 -0.34 10.92
C THR A 52 -0.49 -0.32 10.21
N GLY A 53 0.06 -1.50 9.93
CA GLY A 53 1.28 -1.63 9.13
C GLY A 53 1.11 -1.25 7.64
N ALA A 54 -0.09 -0.84 7.23
CA ALA A 54 -0.37 -0.28 5.90
C ALA A 54 -0.57 1.24 5.94
N THR A 55 -0.06 1.90 6.98
CA THR A 55 -0.13 3.35 7.20
C THR A 55 -1.54 3.93 7.25
N ARG A 56 -2.51 3.12 7.66
CA ARG A 56 -3.91 3.53 7.87
C ARG A 56 -4.25 3.55 9.35
N ILE A 57 -5.26 4.31 9.72
CA ILE A 57 -5.86 4.30 11.06
C ILE A 57 -7.17 3.51 10.94
N ALA A 58 -7.21 2.32 11.53
CA ALA A 58 -8.43 1.51 11.56
C ALA A 58 -9.29 1.92 12.76
N ILE A 59 -10.58 2.11 12.54
CA ILE A 59 -11.61 2.32 13.58
C ILE A 59 -12.20 0.95 13.88
N VAL A 60 -12.00 0.45 15.09
CA VAL A 60 -12.30 -0.93 15.48
C VAL A 60 -13.46 -0.97 16.46
N GLY A 61 -14.35 -1.96 16.34
CA GLY A 61 -15.46 -2.17 17.27
C GLY A 61 -16.74 -1.44 16.89
N LEU A 62 -16.94 -1.15 15.60
CA LEU A 62 -18.17 -0.53 15.10
C LEU A 62 -19.29 -1.56 14.93
N LYS A 63 -20.54 -1.13 15.13
CA LYS A 63 -21.70 -1.94 14.81
C LYS A 63 -22.00 -1.92 13.31
N GLU A 64 -22.61 -3.00 12.79
CA GLU A 64 -22.98 -3.11 11.36
C GLU A 64 -23.88 -1.94 10.92
N GLU A 65 -24.86 -1.57 11.74
CA GLU A 65 -25.84 -0.52 11.47
C GLU A 65 -25.26 0.89 11.37
N ASP A 66 -24.05 1.10 11.88
CA ASP A 66 -23.39 2.39 11.91
C ASP A 66 -22.37 2.58 10.77
N ILE A 67 -22.00 1.52 10.06
CA ILE A 67 -20.93 1.56 9.05
C ILE A 67 -21.18 2.63 7.97
N ASP A 68 -22.40 2.70 7.43
CA ASP A 68 -22.72 3.68 6.38
C ASP A 68 -22.65 5.10 6.90
N LYS A 69 -23.20 5.35 8.11
CA LYS A 69 -23.16 6.67 8.76
C LYS A 69 -21.73 7.11 9.07
N VAL A 70 -20.88 6.17 9.52
CA VAL A 70 -19.47 6.45 9.79
C VAL A 70 -18.75 6.86 8.51
N TRP A 71 -19.00 6.18 7.38
CA TRP A 71 -18.41 6.55 6.09
C TRP A 71 -18.90 7.90 5.59
N GLU A 72 -20.19 8.18 5.71
CA GLU A 72 -20.78 9.47 5.35
C GLU A 72 -20.13 10.60 6.15
N GLU A 73 -20.05 10.45 7.48
CA GLU A 73 -19.49 11.46 8.36
C GLU A 73 -17.98 11.66 8.13
N LEU A 74 -17.22 10.60 7.92
CA LEU A 74 -15.80 10.70 7.60
C LEU A 74 -15.55 11.40 6.26
N SER A 75 -16.44 11.23 5.28
CA SER A 75 -16.25 11.69 3.89
C SER A 75 -14.93 11.20 3.29
N LEU A 76 -14.53 9.98 3.64
CA LEU A 76 -13.32 9.32 3.16
C LEU A 76 -13.68 8.05 2.40
N SER A 77 -12.84 7.68 1.45
CA SER A 77 -12.99 6.41 0.74
C SER A 77 -12.45 5.24 1.58
N PRO A 78 -13.03 4.03 1.44
CA PRO A 78 -12.48 2.84 2.05
C PRO A 78 -11.06 2.55 1.56
N GLY A 79 -10.16 2.25 2.50
CA GLY A 79 -8.85 1.71 2.15
C GLY A 79 -8.99 0.29 1.58
N ALA A 80 -8.20 -0.04 0.59
CA ALA A 80 -8.17 -1.37 -0.03
C ALA A 80 -7.55 -2.43 0.92
N ALA A 81 -8.18 -2.65 2.08
CA ALA A 81 -7.65 -3.51 3.14
C ALA A 81 -7.72 -5.00 2.82
N VAL A 82 -8.65 -5.42 1.94
CA VAL A 82 -8.89 -6.79 1.50
C VAL A 82 -9.00 -6.86 -0.02
N GLY A 83 -9.01 -8.06 -0.60
CA GLY A 83 -9.18 -8.26 -2.04
C GLY A 83 -7.88 -8.50 -2.80
N LEU A 84 -8.03 -8.80 -4.09
CA LEU A 84 -6.94 -8.99 -5.04
C LEU A 84 -6.67 -7.65 -5.75
N CYS A 85 -5.96 -6.77 -5.06
CA CYS A 85 -5.75 -5.39 -5.50
C CYS A 85 -4.44 -4.82 -4.93
N VAL A 86 -4.07 -3.64 -5.38
CA VAL A 86 -3.04 -2.81 -4.73
C VAL A 86 -3.59 -2.34 -3.39
N ARG A 87 -3.03 -2.88 -2.30
CA ARG A 87 -3.56 -2.66 -0.96
C ARG A 87 -2.94 -1.49 -0.21
N SER A 88 -1.73 -1.15 -0.53
CA SER A 88 -1.03 -0.04 0.10
C SER A 88 0.21 0.36 -0.67
N ILE A 89 0.46 1.64 -0.69
CA ILE A 89 1.72 2.25 -1.05
C ILE A 89 2.27 2.88 0.23
N ARG A 90 3.48 2.49 0.66
CA ARG A 90 4.13 3.03 1.84
C ARG A 90 5.29 3.91 1.42
N THR A 91 5.47 5.02 2.10
CA THR A 91 6.60 5.93 1.86
C THR A 91 7.37 6.20 3.15
N CYS A 92 8.62 6.55 3.02
CA CYS A 92 9.33 7.31 4.05
C CYS A 92 9.27 8.81 3.70
N PRO A 93 9.68 9.70 4.61
CA PRO A 93 9.64 11.14 4.35
C PRO A 93 10.48 11.62 3.14
N GLY A 94 11.48 10.85 2.69
CA GLY A 94 12.36 11.25 1.58
C GLY A 94 13.03 12.59 1.80
N THR A 95 13.36 13.28 0.71
CA THR A 95 13.96 14.62 0.76
C THR A 95 13.04 15.69 1.32
N THR A 96 11.73 15.42 1.39
CA THR A 96 10.75 16.39 1.93
C THR A 96 11.02 16.71 3.40
N PHE A 97 11.34 15.71 4.24
CA PHE A 97 11.53 15.92 5.69
C PHE A 97 12.74 15.20 6.29
N CYS A 98 13.41 14.31 5.56
CA CYS A 98 14.51 13.53 6.10
C CYS A 98 15.87 14.04 5.61
N LYS A 99 16.76 14.39 6.55
CA LYS A 99 18.12 14.85 6.22
C LYS A 99 18.97 13.81 5.48
N LEU A 100 18.62 12.53 5.55
CA LEU A 100 19.29 11.43 4.86
C LEU A 100 18.65 11.08 3.52
N GLY A 101 17.52 11.73 3.18
CA GLY A 101 16.82 11.55 1.91
C GLY A 101 17.75 11.86 0.73
N GLN A 102 17.75 11.01 -0.27
CA GLN A 102 18.46 11.18 -1.53
C GLN A 102 17.49 11.43 -2.68
N GLN A 103 16.25 10.93 -2.56
CA GLN A 103 15.18 11.08 -3.53
C GLN A 103 13.87 11.47 -2.84
N ASP A 104 12.93 12.07 -3.58
CA ASP A 104 11.61 12.47 -3.09
C ASP A 104 10.64 11.27 -3.00
N ALA A 105 10.82 10.47 -1.93
CA ALA A 105 9.98 9.31 -1.71
C ALA A 105 8.50 9.65 -1.50
N LEU A 106 8.21 10.78 -0.88
CA LEU A 106 6.83 11.17 -0.60
C LEU A 106 6.12 11.61 -1.86
N GLY A 107 6.72 12.46 -2.69
CA GLY A 107 6.13 12.91 -3.95
C GLY A 107 5.90 11.76 -4.93
N VAL A 108 6.91 10.90 -5.16
CA VAL A 108 6.78 9.72 -6.02
C VAL A 108 5.75 8.74 -5.46
N GLY A 109 5.73 8.52 -4.15
CA GLY A 109 4.77 7.62 -3.52
C GLY A 109 3.33 8.10 -3.61
N LEU A 110 3.06 9.41 -3.50
CA LEU A 110 1.73 9.99 -3.67
C LEU A 110 1.23 9.82 -5.12
N LYS A 111 2.08 10.02 -6.13
CA LYS A 111 1.75 9.75 -7.54
C LYS A 111 1.38 8.28 -7.77
N LEU A 112 2.15 7.35 -7.17
CA LEU A 112 1.83 5.93 -7.23
C LEU A 112 0.52 5.60 -6.51
N ASP A 113 0.25 6.24 -5.37
CA ASP A 113 -0.97 6.02 -4.60
C ASP A 113 -2.21 6.49 -5.38
N GLU A 114 -2.15 7.67 -5.98
CA GLU A 114 -3.20 8.21 -6.83
C GLU A 114 -3.50 7.30 -8.03
N THR A 115 -2.45 6.73 -8.64
CA THR A 115 -2.58 5.89 -9.84
C THR A 115 -3.06 4.46 -9.50
N TYR A 116 -2.55 3.87 -8.43
CA TYR A 116 -2.66 2.42 -8.22
C TYR A 116 -3.49 2.01 -7.01
N HIS A 117 -3.78 2.88 -6.04
CA HIS A 117 -4.52 2.46 -4.85
C HIS A 117 -5.86 1.79 -5.20
N GLY A 118 -6.09 0.59 -4.69
CA GLY A 118 -7.32 -0.18 -4.95
C GLY A 118 -7.41 -0.83 -6.33
N MET A 119 -6.45 -0.60 -7.23
CA MET A 119 -6.44 -1.19 -8.57
C MET A 119 -6.50 -2.72 -8.49
N GLN A 120 -7.45 -3.31 -9.22
CA GLN A 120 -7.63 -4.76 -9.26
C GLN A 120 -6.47 -5.42 -10.00
N LEU A 121 -5.89 -6.45 -9.39
CA LEU A 121 -4.75 -7.21 -9.91
C LEU A 121 -4.98 -8.71 -9.69
N PRO A 122 -4.24 -9.59 -10.38
CA PRO A 122 -4.37 -11.03 -10.20
C PRO A 122 -4.19 -11.51 -8.76
N GLY A 123 -3.39 -10.79 -7.95
CA GLY A 123 -3.15 -11.11 -6.55
C GLY A 123 -3.07 -9.87 -5.66
N LYS A 124 -2.90 -10.10 -4.37
CA LYS A 124 -2.59 -9.04 -3.39
C LYS A 124 -1.27 -8.38 -3.75
N PHE A 125 -1.28 -7.06 -3.86
CA PHE A 125 -0.12 -6.27 -4.26
C PHE A 125 0.16 -5.14 -3.26
N LYS A 126 1.44 -4.87 -3.01
CA LYS A 126 1.89 -3.79 -2.14
C LYS A 126 3.13 -3.13 -2.71
N MET A 127 3.20 -1.83 -2.61
CA MET A 127 4.35 -1.04 -3.02
C MET A 127 4.99 -0.32 -1.83
N ALA A 128 6.25 0.05 -1.96
CA ALA A 128 6.88 0.98 -1.04
C ALA A 128 7.95 1.82 -1.71
N VAL A 129 8.11 3.06 -1.23
CA VAL A 129 9.08 4.03 -1.74
C VAL A 129 9.93 4.53 -0.58
N SER A 130 11.22 4.26 -0.64
CA SER A 130 12.21 4.69 0.35
C SER A 130 13.19 5.66 -0.31
N GLY A 131 13.32 6.86 0.22
CA GLY A 131 14.13 7.94 -0.36
C GLY A 131 15.64 7.78 -0.19
N CYS A 132 16.12 6.68 0.41
CA CYS A 132 17.54 6.36 0.51
C CYS A 132 17.76 4.86 0.78
N PRO A 133 19.00 4.35 0.71
CA PRO A 133 19.31 2.93 0.90
C PRO A 133 18.96 2.34 2.27
N LEU A 134 18.66 3.16 3.29
CA LEU A 134 18.20 2.68 4.61
C LEU A 134 16.84 2.01 4.55
N SER A 135 16.09 2.19 3.45
CA SER A 135 14.84 1.45 3.14
C SER A 135 13.78 1.48 4.25
N CYS A 136 13.59 2.62 4.91
CA CYS A 136 12.67 2.77 6.06
C CYS A 136 11.21 2.43 5.74
N ALA A 137 10.77 2.53 4.47
CA ALA A 137 9.46 2.08 4.03
C ALA A 137 9.40 0.57 3.74
N GLU A 138 10.50 -0.16 4.00
CA GLU A 138 10.63 -1.60 3.78
C GLU A 138 10.46 -2.02 2.29
N SER A 139 11.05 -1.23 1.37
CA SER A 139 10.90 -1.42 -0.09
C SER A 139 11.36 -2.81 -0.55
N TRP A 140 12.41 -3.37 0.04
CA TRP A 140 12.91 -4.70 -0.30
C TRP A 140 11.95 -5.87 -0.05
N VAL A 141 10.92 -5.65 0.78
CA VAL A 141 9.94 -6.69 1.12
C VAL A 141 8.53 -6.32 0.68
N ARG A 142 8.44 -5.68 -0.50
CA ARG A 142 7.18 -5.36 -1.19
C ARG A 142 7.17 -5.97 -2.59
N ASP A 143 5.96 -6.11 -3.16
CA ASP A 143 5.82 -6.63 -4.51
C ASP A 143 6.61 -5.76 -5.51
N VAL A 144 6.50 -4.44 -5.37
CA VAL A 144 7.38 -3.45 -5.99
C VAL A 144 7.94 -2.52 -4.93
N GLY A 145 9.24 -2.30 -4.94
CA GLY A 145 9.92 -1.36 -4.07
C GLY A 145 10.77 -0.38 -4.87
N LEU A 146 10.71 0.90 -4.50
CA LEU A 146 11.61 1.93 -4.97
C LEU A 146 12.57 2.28 -3.86
N VAL A 147 13.86 2.34 -4.16
CA VAL A 147 14.91 2.73 -3.22
C VAL A 147 15.73 3.86 -3.84
N GLY A 148 15.69 5.03 -3.23
CA GLY A 148 16.46 6.18 -3.66
C GLY A 148 17.95 5.96 -3.47
N LYS A 149 18.74 6.33 -4.47
CA LYS A 149 20.19 6.40 -4.46
C LYS A 149 20.64 7.80 -4.93
N LYS A 150 21.90 8.14 -4.80
CA LYS A 150 22.43 9.45 -5.23
C LYS A 150 22.23 9.70 -6.71
N ASP A 151 22.29 8.64 -7.51
CA ASP A 151 22.20 8.63 -8.97
C ASP A 151 20.78 8.37 -9.50
N GLY A 152 19.77 8.36 -8.64
CA GLY A 152 18.37 8.15 -9.02
C GLY A 152 17.68 7.01 -8.26
N TRP A 153 16.66 6.41 -8.86
CA TRP A 153 15.88 5.33 -8.27
C TRP A 153 16.39 3.96 -8.68
N MET A 154 16.39 3.07 -7.72
CA MET A 154 16.47 1.63 -7.95
C MET A 154 15.08 1.01 -7.76
N VAL A 155 14.62 0.21 -8.71
CA VAL A 155 13.37 -0.55 -8.62
C VAL A 155 13.66 -1.99 -8.26
N THR A 156 12.97 -2.50 -7.22
CA THR A 156 13.01 -3.89 -6.79
C THR A 156 11.67 -4.57 -6.99
N VAL A 157 11.65 -5.86 -7.28
CA VAL A 157 10.44 -6.63 -7.55
C VAL A 157 10.40 -7.96 -6.81
N GLY A 158 9.21 -8.44 -6.47
CA GLY A 158 8.97 -9.78 -5.95
C GLY A 158 9.13 -9.95 -4.45
N GLY A 159 9.41 -8.89 -3.70
CA GLY A 159 9.51 -8.95 -2.24
C GLY A 159 8.15 -9.15 -1.55
N ASN A 160 8.17 -9.80 -0.40
CA ASN A 160 7.02 -9.84 0.51
C ASN A 160 7.41 -10.28 1.93
N VAL A 161 6.62 -9.85 2.91
CA VAL A 161 6.61 -10.41 4.26
C VAL A 161 5.35 -11.28 4.45
N GLY A 162 5.43 -12.27 5.30
CA GLY A 162 4.35 -13.22 5.60
C GLY A 162 4.93 -14.58 5.97
N ALA A 163 4.13 -15.66 5.87
CA ALA A 163 4.56 -17.02 6.21
C ALA A 163 5.78 -17.50 5.39
N ASN A 164 5.90 -17.04 4.14
CA ASN A 164 7.05 -17.32 3.28
C ASN A 164 7.65 -15.97 2.82
N PRO A 165 8.53 -15.36 3.60
CA PRO A 165 9.11 -14.06 3.27
C PRO A 165 10.07 -14.16 2.09
N ARG A 166 10.12 -13.09 1.30
CA ARG A 166 11.02 -12.93 0.15
C ARG A 166 11.64 -11.55 0.16
N ILE A 167 12.91 -11.49 -0.14
CA ILE A 167 13.61 -10.23 -0.46
C ILE A 167 13.40 -9.97 -1.95
N GLY A 168 13.06 -8.75 -2.30
CA GLY A 168 12.93 -8.31 -3.69
C GLY A 168 14.25 -8.40 -4.43
N LYS A 169 14.18 -8.62 -5.73
CA LYS A 169 15.33 -8.56 -6.63
C LYS A 169 15.42 -7.18 -7.26
N GLU A 170 16.61 -6.64 -7.38
CA GLU A 170 16.85 -5.43 -8.19
C GLU A 170 16.49 -5.75 -9.64
N LEU A 171 15.71 -4.87 -10.26
CA LEU A 171 15.31 -4.96 -11.65
C LEU A 171 16.07 -3.96 -12.51
N VAL A 172 16.17 -2.72 -12.06
CA VAL A 172 16.86 -1.63 -12.75
C VAL A 172 17.21 -0.54 -11.73
N SER A 173 18.22 0.28 -12.04
CA SER A 173 18.74 1.37 -11.19
C SER A 173 19.14 2.59 -12.03
N GLY A 174 19.33 3.74 -11.37
CA GLY A 174 19.75 4.99 -12.02
C GLY A 174 18.62 5.72 -12.75
N LEU A 175 17.37 5.52 -12.33
CA LEU A 175 16.20 6.15 -12.96
C LEU A 175 15.89 7.50 -12.30
N ASP A 176 15.43 8.46 -13.09
CA ASP A 176 14.72 9.63 -12.60
C ASP A 176 13.29 9.27 -12.14
N ASP A 177 12.53 10.26 -11.66
CA ASP A 177 11.18 10.04 -11.15
C ASP A 177 10.24 9.46 -12.23
N ASP A 178 10.29 10.01 -13.44
CA ASP A 178 9.41 9.58 -14.54
C ASP A 178 9.79 8.19 -15.04
N GLY A 179 11.08 7.89 -15.13
CA GLY A 179 11.60 6.57 -15.45
C GLY A 179 11.20 5.52 -14.40
N ALA A 180 11.23 5.88 -13.11
CA ALA A 180 10.80 5.00 -12.04
C ALA A 180 9.28 4.72 -12.09
N LEU A 181 8.45 5.74 -12.33
CA LEU A 181 6.99 5.59 -12.48
C LEU A 181 6.64 4.74 -13.71
N SER A 182 7.27 5.01 -14.86
CA SER A 182 7.10 4.21 -16.08
C SER A 182 7.54 2.75 -15.88
N THR A 183 8.63 2.53 -15.15
CA THR A 183 9.07 1.17 -14.81
C THR A 183 8.04 0.43 -13.96
N VAL A 184 7.43 1.09 -12.96
CA VAL A 184 6.36 0.49 -12.17
C VAL A 184 5.17 0.12 -13.04
N GLU A 185 4.76 0.96 -13.98
CA GLU A 185 3.67 0.67 -14.93
C GLU A 185 3.96 -0.60 -15.75
N LYS A 186 5.15 -0.69 -16.32
CA LYS A 186 5.60 -1.85 -17.10
C LYS A 186 5.63 -3.13 -16.26
N VAL A 187 6.11 -3.05 -15.00
CA VAL A 187 6.09 -4.18 -14.07
C VAL A 187 4.67 -4.61 -13.73
N VAL A 188 3.75 -3.67 -13.48
CA VAL A 188 2.34 -3.99 -13.20
C VAL A 188 1.68 -4.65 -14.41
N GLN A 189 1.96 -4.17 -15.62
CA GLN A 189 1.44 -4.79 -16.85
C GLN A 189 2.01 -6.20 -17.05
N ALA A 190 3.32 -6.37 -16.97
CA ALA A 190 3.95 -7.70 -17.07
C ALA A 190 3.42 -8.68 -16.01
N TYR A 191 3.13 -8.18 -14.79
CA TYR A 191 2.49 -8.99 -13.75
C TYR A 191 1.08 -9.42 -14.14
N ARG A 192 0.25 -8.52 -14.71
CA ARG A 192 -1.10 -8.86 -15.20
C ARG A 192 -1.06 -9.96 -16.24
N ASP A 193 -0.11 -9.87 -17.16
CA ASP A 193 0.00 -10.78 -18.31
C ASP A 193 0.49 -12.18 -17.90
N ASN A 194 1.28 -12.27 -16.83
CA ASN A 194 1.94 -13.51 -16.45
C ASN A 194 1.38 -14.18 -15.19
N ALA A 195 0.67 -13.46 -14.31
CA ALA A 195 0.24 -13.99 -13.02
C ALA A 195 -1.03 -14.82 -13.11
N LYS A 196 -1.11 -15.86 -12.29
CA LYS A 196 -2.33 -16.62 -12.04
C LYS A 196 -3.19 -15.94 -10.97
N LYS A 197 -4.49 -16.17 -10.98
CA LYS A 197 -5.40 -15.65 -9.95
C LYS A 197 -4.96 -16.06 -8.54
N GLY A 198 -4.81 -15.09 -7.65
CA GLY A 198 -4.35 -15.26 -6.27
C GLY A 198 -2.82 -15.32 -6.11
N GLU A 199 -2.07 -15.37 -7.21
CA GLU A 199 -0.61 -15.43 -7.20
C GLU A 199 -0.01 -14.03 -6.97
N ARG A 200 0.91 -13.90 -6.01
CA ARG A 200 1.64 -12.64 -5.77
C ARG A 200 2.83 -12.53 -6.73
N LEU A 201 3.27 -11.28 -6.99
CA LEU A 201 4.39 -11.00 -7.90
C LEU A 201 5.63 -11.87 -7.63
N GLY A 202 6.05 -12.03 -6.38
CA GLY A 202 7.20 -12.88 -6.05
C GLY A 202 7.03 -14.35 -6.45
N LYS A 203 5.81 -14.89 -6.32
CA LYS A 203 5.47 -16.24 -6.81
C LYS A 203 5.44 -16.31 -8.33
N THR A 204 4.91 -15.29 -8.99
CA THR A 204 4.93 -15.19 -10.44
C THR A 204 6.37 -15.23 -10.95
N ILE A 205 7.27 -14.40 -10.37
CA ILE A 205 8.69 -14.37 -10.73
C ILE A 205 9.39 -15.74 -10.47
N GLU A 206 9.07 -16.42 -9.37
CA GLU A 206 9.60 -17.78 -9.11
C GLU A 206 9.20 -18.79 -10.19
N ARG A 207 8.00 -18.65 -10.76
CA ARG A 207 7.46 -19.56 -11.76
C ARG A 207 7.93 -19.25 -13.18
N VAL A 208 7.97 -17.97 -13.58
CA VAL A 208 8.26 -17.58 -14.97
C VAL A 208 9.65 -16.98 -15.17
N GLY A 209 10.41 -16.77 -14.10
CA GLY A 209 11.68 -16.04 -14.14
C GLY A 209 11.52 -14.52 -14.07
N LEU A 210 12.64 -13.81 -14.08
CA LEU A 210 12.67 -12.34 -14.09
C LEU A 210 12.61 -11.78 -15.52
N GLU A 211 13.00 -12.59 -16.50
CA GLU A 211 13.12 -12.20 -17.91
C GLU A 211 11.89 -11.49 -18.50
N PRO A 212 10.61 -11.91 -18.24
CA PRO A 212 9.44 -11.18 -18.74
C PRO A 212 9.34 -9.74 -18.23
N PHE A 213 9.84 -9.48 -17.04
CA PHE A 213 9.85 -8.16 -16.42
C PHE A 213 11.02 -7.31 -16.92
N GLU A 214 12.17 -7.90 -17.18
CA GLU A 214 13.33 -7.24 -17.79
C GLU A 214 13.04 -6.84 -19.24
N LYS A 215 12.41 -7.71 -20.01
CA LYS A 215 12.03 -7.44 -21.41
C LYS A 215 10.94 -6.37 -21.56
N ALA A 216 10.16 -6.10 -20.50
CA ALA A 216 9.14 -5.06 -20.52
C ALA A 216 9.73 -3.64 -20.38
N LEU A 217 10.97 -3.51 -19.90
CA LEU A 217 11.64 -2.22 -19.71
C LEU A 217 12.05 -1.59 -21.03
#